data_2c1540f897b71b0eb61c5872f9217660
#
_entry.id   2c1540f897b71b0eb61c5872f9217660
#
_cell.length_a   1.000
_cell.length_b   1.000
_cell.length_c   1.000
_cell.angle_alpha   90.00
_cell.angle_beta   90.00
_cell.angle_gamma   90.00
#
_symmetry.space_group_name_H-M   'P 1'
#
loop_
_entity.id
_entity.type
_entity.pdbx_description
1 polymer ?
#
loop_
_entity_poly.entity_id
_entity_poly.type
_entity_poly.pdbx_seq_one_letter_code
_entity_poly.pdbx_strand_id
1 'polypeptide(L)'
;FDLLYEPYAEARREFLKRHRRISEFDSENLTYALLERVLEADPAFRHLGVLCHQPLRQLIRDWTILDDEERRYALNGATHLDFLIYNRVSKRPVLAIETDGYQFHKQGTRQSERDRMKDRILDRYSLPLLRLSTTGTDEEAKIHTLLKRN
;
A
#
# COMPACT_ATOMS: atom_id res chain seq x y z
N PHE A 1 -27.99 9.87 -5.17
CA PHE A 1 -26.75 9.39 -4.57
C PHE A 1 -26.97 8.84 -3.17
N ASP A 2 -27.70 9.57 -2.33
CA ASP A 2 -27.94 9.14 -0.95
C ASP A 2 -28.75 7.84 -0.87
N LEU A 3 -29.70 7.63 -1.77
CA LEU A 3 -30.48 6.41 -1.83
C LEU A 3 -29.69 5.20 -2.27
N LEU A 4 -28.65 5.41 -3.08
CA LEU A 4 -27.73 4.37 -3.51
C LEU A 4 -26.60 4.17 -2.51
N TYR A 5 -26.27 5.22 -1.79
CA TYR A 5 -25.20 5.21 -0.81
C TYR A 5 -25.53 4.39 0.44
N GLU A 6 -26.79 4.45 0.90
CA GLU A 6 -27.19 3.77 2.12
C GLU A 6 -26.94 2.25 2.09
N PRO A 7 -27.39 1.51 1.06
CA PRO A 7 -27.08 0.08 0.99
C PRO A 7 -25.58 -0.20 0.89
N TYR A 8 -24.85 0.65 0.17
CA TYR A 8 -23.41 0.52 0.04
C TYR A 8 -22.72 0.77 1.39
N ALA A 9 -23.12 1.81 2.09
CA ALA A 9 -22.57 2.15 3.40
C ALA A 9 -22.85 1.06 4.43
N GLU A 10 -24.03 0.43 4.38
CA GLU A 10 -24.38 -0.66 5.26
C GLU A 10 -23.58 -1.92 4.95
N ALA A 11 -23.45 -2.27 3.67
CA ALA A 11 -22.63 -3.39 3.24
C ALA A 11 -21.17 -3.20 3.64
N ARG A 12 -20.66 -1.99 3.53
CA ARG A 12 -19.32 -1.60 3.96
C ARG A 12 -19.13 -1.79 5.45
N ARG A 13 -20.10 -1.32 6.25
CA ARG A 13 -20.06 -1.49 7.71
C ARG A 13 -20.06 -2.95 8.11
N GLU A 14 -20.92 -3.77 7.47
CA GLU A 14 -20.97 -5.21 7.71
C GLU A 14 -19.66 -5.88 7.34
N PHE A 15 -19.07 -5.48 6.21
CA PHE A 15 -17.79 -6.00 5.78
C PHE A 15 -16.68 -5.67 6.79
N LEU A 16 -16.61 -4.41 7.25
CA LEU A 16 -15.61 -3.96 8.20
C LEU A 16 -15.77 -4.63 9.56
N LYS A 17 -16.98 -4.98 9.96
CA LYS A 17 -17.22 -5.75 11.19
C LYS A 17 -16.68 -7.17 11.11
N ARG A 18 -16.79 -7.80 9.95
CA ARG A 18 -16.32 -9.18 9.72
C ARG A 18 -14.81 -9.25 9.53
N HIS A 19 -14.19 -8.17 9.12
CA HIS A 19 -12.75 -8.09 8.88
C HIS A 19 -12.07 -7.33 10.01
N ARG A 20 -10.91 -7.83 10.43
CA ARG A 20 -10.14 -7.16 11.46
C ARG A 20 -9.79 -5.75 11.01
N ARG A 21 -10.09 -4.77 11.85
CA ARG A 21 -9.70 -3.40 11.61
C ARG A 21 -8.18 -3.26 11.81
N ILE A 22 -7.49 -2.87 10.77
CA ILE A 22 -6.03 -2.75 10.77
C ILE A 22 -5.56 -1.32 11.03
N SER A 23 -6.45 -0.34 10.89
CA SER A 23 -6.13 1.07 11.02
C SER A 23 -7.33 1.83 11.57
N GLU A 24 -7.06 3.01 12.15
CA GLU A 24 -8.09 3.97 12.51
C GLU A 24 -8.69 4.66 11.28
N PHE A 25 -8.03 4.58 10.11
CA PHE A 25 -8.47 5.21 8.87
C PHE A 25 -9.25 4.23 8.00
N ASP A 26 -10.48 4.60 7.67
CA ASP A 26 -11.34 3.75 6.83
C ASP A 26 -10.74 3.48 5.44
N SER A 27 -10.05 4.47 4.88
CA SER A 27 -9.39 4.33 3.57
C SER A 27 -8.39 3.17 3.57
N GLU A 28 -7.62 3.03 4.65
CA GLU A 28 -6.66 1.92 4.77
C GLU A 28 -7.37 0.59 4.97
N ASN A 29 -8.43 0.56 5.78
CA ASN A 29 -9.22 -0.65 6.00
C ASN A 29 -9.89 -1.13 4.70
N LEU A 30 -10.40 -0.21 3.90
CA LEU A 30 -10.99 -0.53 2.60
C LEU A 30 -9.95 -1.03 1.60
N THR A 31 -8.78 -0.42 1.60
CA THR A 31 -7.68 -0.86 0.73
C THR A 31 -7.22 -2.25 1.12
N TYR A 32 -7.08 -2.54 2.40
CA TYR A 32 -6.71 -3.87 2.87
C TYR A 32 -7.71 -4.92 2.38
N ALA A 33 -9.00 -4.63 2.51
CA ALA A 33 -10.06 -5.51 2.05
C ALA A 33 -9.99 -5.74 0.53
N LEU A 34 -9.70 -4.69 -0.22
CA LEU A 34 -9.52 -4.76 -1.66
C LEU A 34 -8.34 -5.67 -2.03
N LEU A 35 -7.21 -5.52 -1.33
CA LEU A 35 -6.04 -6.33 -1.56
C LEU A 35 -6.30 -7.81 -1.27
N GLU A 36 -6.96 -8.11 -0.15
CA GLU A 36 -7.34 -9.49 0.17
C GLU A 36 -8.21 -10.09 -0.93
N ARG A 37 -9.19 -9.33 -1.42
CA ARG A 37 -10.09 -9.78 -2.48
C ARG A 37 -9.33 -10.07 -3.78
N VAL A 38 -8.42 -9.20 -4.17
CA VAL A 38 -7.61 -9.40 -5.38
C VAL A 38 -6.76 -10.67 -5.25
N LEU A 39 -6.12 -10.85 -4.10
CA LEU A 39 -5.24 -12.01 -3.90
C LEU A 39 -6.02 -13.32 -3.83
N GLU A 40 -7.22 -13.31 -3.27
CA GLU A 40 -8.07 -14.50 -3.17
C GLU A 40 -8.73 -14.87 -4.50
N ALA A 41 -9.00 -13.87 -5.34
CA ALA A 41 -9.73 -14.09 -6.59
C ALA A 41 -8.94 -14.86 -7.65
N ASP A 42 -7.60 -14.81 -7.59
CA ASP A 42 -6.75 -15.46 -8.60
C ASP A 42 -5.86 -16.51 -7.94
N PRO A 43 -6.03 -17.80 -8.28
CA PRO A 43 -5.17 -18.86 -7.73
C PRO A 43 -3.68 -18.65 -7.97
N ALA A 44 -3.30 -17.90 -9.00
CA ALA A 44 -1.91 -17.59 -9.29
C ALA A 44 -1.27 -16.73 -8.18
N PHE A 45 -2.06 -16.09 -7.33
CA PHE A 45 -1.59 -15.24 -6.25
C PHE A 45 -1.57 -15.93 -4.87
N ARG A 46 -1.75 -17.25 -4.82
CA ARG A 46 -1.75 -18.00 -3.54
C ARG A 46 -0.51 -17.81 -2.70
N HIS A 47 0.61 -17.62 -3.34
CA HIS A 47 1.91 -17.45 -2.68
C HIS A 47 2.16 -16.05 -2.17
N LEU A 48 1.21 -15.13 -2.39
CA LEU A 48 1.34 -13.74 -1.99
C LEU A 48 0.60 -13.46 -0.69
N GLY A 49 1.17 -12.59 0.12
CA GLY A 49 0.56 -12.11 1.36
C GLY A 49 0.65 -10.59 1.46
N VAL A 50 -0.08 -10.03 2.41
CA VAL A 50 -0.12 -8.59 2.66
C VAL A 50 0.37 -8.29 4.07
N LEU A 51 1.31 -7.36 4.18
CA LEU A 51 1.72 -6.77 5.44
C LEU A 51 1.21 -5.34 5.51
N CYS A 52 0.73 -4.93 6.68
CA CYS A 52 0.20 -3.60 6.93
C CYS A 52 1.21 -2.80 7.76
N HIS A 53 1.32 -1.50 7.47
CA HIS A 53 2.18 -0.58 8.22
C HIS A 53 3.61 -1.11 8.34
N GLN A 54 4.18 -1.50 7.22
CA GLN A 54 5.52 -2.09 7.18
C GLN A 54 6.58 -1.00 7.37
N PRO A 55 7.37 -1.04 8.44
CA PRO A 55 8.45 -0.06 8.61
C PRO A 55 9.45 -0.14 7.47
N LEU A 56 9.77 1.01 6.90
CA LEU A 56 10.68 1.06 5.76
C LEU A 56 12.07 0.54 6.12
N ARG A 57 12.55 0.84 7.32
CA ARG A 57 13.87 0.39 7.79
C ARG A 57 14.04 -1.12 7.75
N GLN A 58 12.96 -1.88 7.91
CA GLN A 58 13.03 -3.34 7.90
C GLN A 58 13.17 -3.94 6.50
N LEU A 59 12.92 -3.13 5.46
CA LEU A 59 13.09 -3.55 4.07
C LEU A 59 14.50 -3.32 3.55
N ILE A 60 15.28 -2.48 4.23
CA ILE A 60 16.61 -2.11 3.78
C ILE A 60 17.59 -3.20 4.18
N ARG A 61 18.14 -3.88 3.18
CA ARG A 61 19.15 -4.92 3.39
C ARG A 61 20.56 -4.39 3.24
N ASP A 62 20.75 -3.46 2.32
CA ASP A 62 22.05 -2.85 2.05
C ASP A 62 21.94 -1.34 2.16
N TRP A 63 22.38 -0.80 3.30
CA TRP A 63 22.33 0.62 3.58
C TRP A 63 23.34 1.42 2.75
N THR A 64 24.32 0.75 2.17
CA THR A 64 25.39 1.43 1.42
C THR A 64 24.91 2.00 0.09
N ILE A 65 23.81 1.50 -0.46
CA ILE A 65 23.27 2.02 -1.72
C ILE A 65 22.45 3.29 -1.55
N LEU A 66 22.14 3.66 -0.32
CA LEU A 66 21.39 4.87 0.00
C LEU A 66 22.33 6.03 0.31
N ASP A 67 21.94 7.24 -0.09
CA ASP A 67 22.67 8.44 0.34
C ASP A 67 22.31 8.79 1.80
N ASP A 68 22.98 9.81 2.36
CA ASP A 68 22.80 10.16 3.76
C ASP A 68 21.38 10.62 4.09
N GLU A 69 20.75 11.35 3.19
CA GLU A 69 19.38 11.82 3.35
C GLU A 69 18.40 10.66 3.32
N GLU A 70 18.58 9.74 2.38
CA GLU A 70 17.78 8.53 2.26
C GLU A 70 17.90 7.64 3.49
N ARG A 71 19.12 7.47 4.01
CA ARG A 71 19.35 6.69 5.22
C ARG A 71 18.62 7.28 6.42
N ARG A 72 18.71 8.58 6.62
CA ARG A 72 18.01 9.25 7.72
C ARG A 72 16.50 9.08 7.62
N TYR A 73 15.97 9.22 6.42
CA TYR A 73 14.55 9.04 6.17
C TYR A 73 14.10 7.61 6.47
N ALA A 74 14.83 6.64 5.96
CA ALA A 74 14.50 5.22 6.12
C ALA A 74 14.68 4.73 7.56
N LEU A 75 15.65 5.29 8.29
CA LEU A 75 15.91 4.94 9.70
C LEU A 75 14.83 5.46 10.65
N ASN A 76 14.07 6.48 10.24
CA ASN A 76 13.02 7.03 11.07
C ASN A 76 11.97 5.94 11.34
N GLY A 77 11.75 5.65 12.63
CA GLY A 77 10.81 4.60 13.03
C GLY A 77 9.35 4.86 12.64
N ALA A 78 9.00 6.11 12.35
CA ALA A 78 7.66 6.48 11.90
C ALA A 78 7.46 6.29 10.39
N THR A 79 8.54 6.11 9.63
CA THR A 79 8.46 5.91 8.18
C THR A 79 8.05 4.48 7.88
N HIS A 80 6.92 4.32 7.20
CA HIS A 80 6.37 3.01 6.88
C HIS A 80 5.68 3.03 5.53
N LEU A 81 5.46 1.85 4.97
CA LEU A 81 4.58 1.62 3.83
C LEU A 81 3.20 1.23 4.36
N ASP A 82 2.15 1.77 3.77
CA ASP A 82 0.80 1.40 4.20
C ASP A 82 0.57 -0.10 4.03
N PHE A 83 0.94 -0.64 2.86
CA PHE A 83 0.84 -2.07 2.58
C PHE A 83 2.04 -2.55 1.79
N LEU A 84 2.42 -3.78 2.06
CA LEU A 84 3.45 -4.47 1.30
C LEU A 84 2.93 -5.85 0.89
N ILE A 85 2.87 -6.10 -0.40
CA ILE A 85 2.61 -7.45 -0.92
C ILE A 85 3.96 -8.16 -1.06
N TYR A 86 4.04 -9.36 -0.52
CA TYR A 86 5.27 -10.13 -0.50
C TYR A 86 5.00 -11.58 -0.87
N ASN A 87 6.04 -12.26 -1.29
CA ASN A 87 6.00 -13.70 -1.55
C ASN A 87 6.18 -14.45 -0.23
N ARG A 88 5.20 -15.26 0.15
CA ARG A 88 5.21 -16.00 1.43
C ARG A 88 6.31 -17.04 1.50
N VAL A 89 6.71 -17.58 0.36
CA VAL A 89 7.73 -18.63 0.28
C VAL A 89 9.13 -18.04 0.34
N SER A 90 9.43 -17.11 -0.57
CA SER A 90 10.75 -16.48 -0.66
C SER A 90 10.96 -15.36 0.34
N LYS A 91 9.87 -14.81 0.91
CA LYS A 91 9.86 -13.63 1.80
C LYS A 91 10.29 -12.35 1.08
N ARG A 92 10.31 -12.34 -0.24
CA ARG A 92 10.69 -11.16 -1.02
C ARG A 92 9.52 -10.20 -1.21
N PRO A 93 9.76 -8.89 -1.07
CA PRO A 93 8.76 -7.89 -1.42
C PRO A 93 8.41 -7.96 -2.90
N VAL A 94 7.14 -7.71 -3.23
CA VAL A 94 6.63 -7.76 -4.61
C VAL A 94 6.09 -6.41 -5.04
N LEU A 95 5.30 -5.76 -4.19
CA LEU A 95 4.63 -4.51 -4.52
C LEU A 95 4.33 -3.72 -3.25
N ALA A 96 4.75 -2.47 -3.22
CA ALA A 96 4.39 -1.54 -2.16
C ALA A 96 3.13 -0.76 -2.58
N ILE A 97 2.23 -0.54 -1.62
CA ILE A 97 0.98 0.18 -1.88
C ILE A 97 0.79 1.24 -0.81
N GLU A 98 0.46 2.44 -1.26
CA GLU A 98 0.12 3.58 -0.41
C GLU A 98 -1.28 4.06 -0.73
N THR A 99 -2.02 4.45 0.30
CA THR A 99 -3.32 5.08 0.14
C THR A 99 -3.14 6.59 0.27
N ASP A 100 -3.47 7.30 -0.80
CA ASP A 100 -3.30 8.76 -0.80
C ASP A 100 -4.45 9.51 -0.14
N GLY A 101 -5.55 8.85 0.12
CA GLY A 101 -6.72 9.50 0.73
C GLY A 101 -7.23 10.67 -0.09
N TYR A 102 -7.93 11.57 0.58
CA TYR A 102 -8.54 12.75 -0.01
C TYR A 102 -7.60 13.95 -0.14
N GLN A 103 -6.40 13.84 0.38
CA GLN A 103 -5.52 15.00 0.46
C GLN A 103 -4.71 15.16 -0.82
N PHE A 104 -4.97 16.26 -1.50
CA PHE A 104 -4.13 16.69 -2.59
C PHE A 104 -2.75 17.05 -2.07
N HIS A 105 -1.75 16.33 -2.49
CA HIS A 105 -0.36 16.70 -2.23
C HIS A 105 0.02 17.81 -3.18
N LYS A 106 0.01 19.04 -2.68
CA LYS A 106 0.52 20.18 -3.46
C LYS A 106 2.03 19.99 -3.63
N GLN A 107 2.52 20.21 -4.86
CA GLN A 107 3.95 20.22 -5.14
C GLN A 107 4.68 21.16 -4.17
N GLY A 108 5.82 20.75 -3.65
CA GLY A 108 6.61 21.55 -2.72
C GLY A 108 6.21 21.43 -1.26
N THR A 109 5.18 20.64 -0.94
CA THR A 109 4.83 20.37 0.46
C THR A 109 5.76 19.33 1.07
N ARG A 110 5.81 19.27 2.42
CA ARG A 110 6.56 18.21 3.13
C ARG A 110 6.11 16.82 2.72
N GLN A 111 4.82 16.64 2.50
CA GLN A 111 4.28 15.35 2.08
C GLN A 111 4.78 14.97 0.69
N SER A 112 4.81 15.92 -0.23
CA SER A 112 5.36 15.72 -1.57
C SER A 112 6.84 15.33 -1.55
N GLU A 113 7.62 15.95 -0.67
CA GLU A 113 9.04 15.63 -0.49
C GLU A 113 9.23 14.22 0.08
N ARG A 114 8.39 13.85 1.07
CA ARG A 114 8.40 12.50 1.65
C ARG A 114 8.05 11.45 0.60
N ASP A 115 7.05 11.72 -0.24
CA ASP A 115 6.66 10.82 -1.31
C ASP A 115 7.80 10.60 -2.30
N ARG A 116 8.48 11.68 -2.68
CA ARG A 116 9.65 11.59 -3.57
C ARG A 116 10.80 10.79 -2.95
N MET A 117 11.04 10.99 -1.66
CA MET A 117 12.07 10.26 -0.95
C MET A 117 11.75 8.76 -0.92
N LYS A 118 10.50 8.43 -0.62
CA LYS A 118 10.05 7.05 -0.61
C LYS A 118 10.17 6.41 -2.00
N ASP A 119 9.77 7.14 -3.05
CA ASP A 119 9.90 6.68 -4.43
C ASP A 119 11.36 6.39 -4.78
N ARG A 120 12.27 7.27 -4.42
CA ARG A 120 13.71 7.11 -4.70
C ARG A 120 14.27 5.87 -4.02
N ILE A 121 13.94 5.67 -2.76
CA ILE A 121 14.44 4.53 -1.98
C ILE A 121 13.92 3.23 -2.57
N LEU A 122 12.62 3.14 -2.82
CA LEU A 122 12.03 1.92 -3.37
C LEU A 122 12.55 1.61 -4.78
N ASP A 123 12.79 2.64 -5.57
CA ASP A 123 13.34 2.48 -6.92
C ASP A 123 14.75 1.86 -6.88
N ARG A 124 15.57 2.22 -5.90
CA ARG A 124 16.90 1.64 -5.73
C ARG A 124 16.85 0.12 -5.48
N TYR A 125 15.75 -0.38 -4.91
CA TYR A 125 15.55 -1.80 -4.67
C TYR A 125 14.68 -2.45 -5.73
N SER A 126 14.34 -1.72 -6.80
CA SER A 126 13.45 -2.18 -7.87
C SER A 126 12.09 -2.68 -7.35
N LEU A 127 11.61 -2.08 -6.28
CA LEU A 127 10.30 -2.40 -5.70
C LEU A 127 9.25 -1.43 -6.24
N PRO A 128 8.28 -1.92 -7.05
CA PRO A 128 7.22 -1.04 -7.56
C PRO A 128 6.39 -0.46 -6.42
N LEU A 129 5.99 0.79 -6.58
CA LEU A 129 5.11 1.48 -5.64
C LEU A 129 3.86 1.95 -6.37
N LEU A 130 2.70 1.54 -5.88
CA LEU A 130 1.41 1.97 -6.40
C LEU A 130 0.71 2.83 -5.37
N ARG A 131 0.33 4.05 -5.76
CA ARG A 131 -0.50 4.93 -4.94
C ARG A 131 -1.94 4.84 -5.40
N LEU A 132 -2.84 4.50 -4.47
CA LEU A 132 -4.26 4.35 -4.74
C LEU A 132 -5.02 5.54 -4.19
N SER A 133 -5.91 6.09 -5.00
CA SER A 133 -6.87 7.08 -4.57
C SER A 133 -8.12 6.39 -4.05
N THR A 134 -8.64 6.81 -2.89
CA THR A 134 -9.87 6.23 -2.35
C THR A 134 -11.12 6.54 -3.19
N THR A 135 -10.99 7.45 -4.14
CA THR A 135 -12.06 7.80 -5.08
C THR A 135 -11.86 7.21 -6.47
N GLY A 136 -10.76 6.46 -6.66
CA GLY A 136 -10.43 5.88 -7.96
C GLY A 136 -11.29 4.70 -8.31
N THR A 137 -11.55 4.55 -9.61
CA THR A 137 -12.08 3.35 -10.21
C THR A 137 -10.91 2.55 -10.79
N ASP A 138 -11.10 1.27 -11.05
CA ASP A 138 -10.10 0.40 -11.68
C ASP A 138 -8.88 0.06 -10.81
N GLU A 139 -8.96 0.29 -9.50
CA GLU A 139 -7.87 -0.02 -8.57
C GLU A 139 -7.55 -1.52 -8.55
N GLU A 140 -8.58 -2.38 -8.58
CA GLU A 140 -8.39 -3.83 -8.66
C GLU A 140 -7.60 -4.22 -9.92
N ALA A 141 -7.97 -3.63 -11.05
CA ALA A 141 -7.33 -3.92 -12.33
C ALA A 141 -5.86 -3.50 -12.32
N LYS A 142 -5.56 -2.35 -11.74
CA LYS A 142 -4.16 -1.87 -11.60
C LYS A 142 -3.33 -2.81 -10.75
N ILE A 143 -3.85 -3.22 -9.61
CA ILE A 143 -3.17 -4.15 -8.71
C ILE A 143 -2.94 -5.47 -9.42
N HIS A 144 -3.98 -6.02 -10.02
CA HIS A 144 -3.90 -7.29 -10.73
C HIS A 144 -2.86 -7.26 -11.84
N THR A 145 -2.85 -6.19 -12.64
CA THR A 145 -1.88 -6.02 -13.73
C THR A 145 -0.44 -6.00 -13.22
N LEU A 146 -0.19 -5.27 -12.13
CA LEU A 146 1.16 -5.20 -11.57
C LEU A 146 1.60 -6.53 -10.96
N LEU A 147 0.68 -7.25 -10.33
CA LEU A 147 1.00 -8.56 -9.75
C LEU A 147 1.25 -9.62 -10.83
N LYS A 148 0.58 -9.55 -11.96
CA LYS A 148 0.78 -10.48 -13.07
C LYS A 148 2.16 -10.35 -13.72
N ARG A 149 2.81 -9.21 -13.58
CA ARG A 149 4.16 -8.99 -14.13
C ARG A 149 5.26 -9.66 -13.33
N ASN A 150 4.94 -10.17 -12.16
CA ASN A 150 5.92 -10.83 -11.29
C ASN A 150 5.80 -12.35 -11.33
#